data_e52f8aa6caeb077bc71cfb820e20740c
#
_entry.id   e52f8aa6caeb077bc71cfb820e20740c
#
_cell.length_a   1.000
_cell.length_b   1.000
_cell.length_c   1.000
_cell.angle_alpha   90.00
_cell.angle_beta   90.00
_cell.angle_gamma   90.00
#
_symmetry.space_group_name_H-M   'P 1'
#
loop_
_entity.id
_entity.type
_entity.pdbx_description
1 polymer ?
#
loop_
_entity_poly.entity_id
_entity_poly.type
_entity_poly.pdbx_seq_one_letter_code
_entity_poly.pdbx_strand_id
1 'polypeptide(L)'
;MGSSWRYISVDDNDMDIYSGMPDSNTYGDGPYPAVVVAQAAGGVDEFIQNIVDRLSESGYYALAPDLYHRTTPEIEKSTGKTRRQLLVDTEIVRDIDATVQHLQQDILADNSKIGITGFCMGGRVTWLAAVSNHNFKAAVPFYGGFIFDRWGNTDKSPFERSIEINCPIMFHFGEIDPNPSLSDMAIFDQELTRLEKPHKFFKYPDADHRFMDYTFDNYQATAANLSWSRTIEFFNEHLKNS
;
A
#
# COMPACT_ATOMS: atom_id res chain seq x y z
N MET A 1 -6.20 -7.43 21.34
CA MET A 1 -5.45 -8.48 20.62
C MET A 1 -4.21 -7.82 20.04
N GLY A 2 -3.10 -8.54 19.84
CA GLY A 2 -1.86 -7.94 19.35
C GLY A 2 -1.65 -8.26 17.88
N SER A 3 -0.65 -7.64 17.28
CA SER A 3 -0.21 -7.97 15.93
C SER A 3 0.61 -9.27 15.92
N SER A 4 0.55 -10.02 14.82
CA SER A 4 1.24 -11.30 14.67
C SER A 4 1.48 -11.67 13.22
N TRP A 5 2.49 -12.52 13.01
CA TRP A 5 2.72 -13.15 11.73
C TRP A 5 1.76 -14.32 11.50
N ARG A 6 1.29 -14.44 10.28
CA ARG A 6 0.49 -15.53 9.73
C ARG A 6 0.99 -15.85 8.34
N TYR A 7 0.43 -16.86 7.70
CA TYR A 7 0.65 -17.11 6.28
C TYR A 7 -0.66 -17.45 5.57
N ILE A 8 -0.70 -17.20 4.28
CA ILE A 8 -1.72 -17.66 3.34
C ILE A 8 -1.04 -18.34 2.15
N SER A 9 -1.74 -19.26 1.49
CA SER A 9 -1.20 -19.91 0.29
C SER A 9 -1.52 -19.09 -0.95
N VAL A 10 -0.49 -18.84 -1.77
CA VAL A 10 -0.60 -18.15 -3.07
C VAL A 10 0.24 -18.89 -4.10
N ASP A 11 -0.37 -19.39 -5.19
CA ASP A 11 0.33 -20.15 -6.25
C ASP A 11 1.15 -21.32 -5.68
N ASP A 12 0.58 -22.10 -4.78
CA ASP A 12 1.22 -23.24 -4.08
C ASP A 12 2.43 -22.86 -3.21
N ASN A 13 2.62 -21.57 -2.89
CA ASN A 13 3.64 -21.07 -1.96
C ASN A 13 2.98 -20.43 -0.74
N ASP A 14 3.65 -20.55 0.41
CA ASP A 14 3.26 -19.83 1.60
C ASP A 14 3.74 -18.37 1.48
N MET A 15 2.82 -17.43 1.66
CA MET A 15 3.12 -16.00 1.76
C MET A 15 2.87 -15.54 3.19
N ASP A 16 3.92 -15.08 3.86
CA ASP A 16 3.80 -14.52 5.20
C ASP A 16 3.03 -13.19 5.17
N ILE A 17 2.20 -12.98 6.19
CA ILE A 17 1.44 -11.75 6.40
C ILE A 17 1.62 -11.29 7.83
N TYR A 18 2.07 -10.05 8.03
CA TYR A 18 1.98 -9.41 9.31
C TYR A 18 0.60 -8.76 9.47
N SER A 19 -0.12 -9.12 10.55
CA SER A 19 -1.51 -8.69 10.74
C SER A 19 -1.72 -8.05 12.10
N GLY A 20 -2.46 -6.95 12.15
CA GLY A 20 -2.89 -6.26 13.37
C GLY A 20 -4.41 -6.17 13.45
N MET A 21 -4.96 -6.51 14.61
CA MET A 21 -6.40 -6.45 14.89
C MET A 21 -6.71 -5.31 15.85
N PRO A 22 -7.83 -4.58 15.65
CA PRO A 22 -8.32 -3.63 16.63
C PRO A 22 -8.58 -4.26 18.00
N ASP A 23 -8.41 -3.48 19.05
CA ASP A 23 -8.79 -3.91 20.40
C ASP A 23 -10.32 -3.93 20.54
N SER A 24 -10.88 -5.11 20.79
CA SER A 24 -12.33 -5.29 20.92
C SER A 24 -12.94 -4.54 22.10
N ASN A 25 -12.17 -4.23 23.14
CA ASN A 25 -12.66 -3.40 24.24
C ASN A 25 -12.90 -1.94 23.82
N THR A 26 -12.17 -1.48 22.79
CA THR A 26 -12.27 -0.10 22.27
C THR A 26 -13.22 -0.01 21.07
N TYR A 27 -13.18 -1.00 20.16
CA TYR A 27 -13.86 -0.94 18.86
C TYR A 27 -14.99 -1.97 18.70
N GLY A 28 -15.32 -2.76 19.75
CA GLY A 28 -16.31 -3.85 19.69
C GLY A 28 -15.74 -5.11 19.03
N ASP A 29 -16.61 -6.08 18.76
CA ASP A 29 -16.21 -7.41 18.28
C ASP A 29 -16.09 -7.53 16.75
N GLY A 30 -16.18 -6.41 16.04
CA GLY A 30 -16.12 -6.37 14.57
C GLY A 30 -17.50 -6.58 13.92
N PRO A 31 -17.60 -6.86 12.59
CA PRO A 31 -16.47 -6.85 11.66
C PRO A 31 -15.84 -5.46 11.50
N TYR A 32 -14.52 -5.43 11.30
CA TYR A 32 -13.76 -4.20 11.18
C TYR A 32 -13.51 -3.82 9.72
N PRO A 33 -13.50 -2.52 9.36
CA PRO A 33 -12.95 -2.10 8.09
C PRO A 33 -11.49 -2.52 8.00
N ALA A 34 -11.03 -2.93 6.81
CA ALA A 34 -9.70 -3.49 6.64
C ALA A 34 -8.80 -2.61 5.78
N VAL A 35 -7.49 -2.67 6.02
CA VAL A 35 -6.48 -1.97 5.20
C VAL A 35 -5.33 -2.93 4.87
N VAL A 36 -5.08 -3.10 3.57
CA VAL A 36 -3.87 -3.78 3.07
C VAL A 36 -2.73 -2.78 3.08
N VAL A 37 -1.57 -3.17 3.60
CA VAL A 37 -0.36 -2.35 3.68
C VAL A 37 0.69 -2.94 2.75
N ALA A 38 0.93 -2.31 1.59
CA ALA A 38 1.95 -2.72 0.66
C ALA A 38 3.34 -2.30 1.15
N GLN A 39 4.23 -3.26 1.29
CA GLN A 39 5.57 -3.11 1.84
C GLN A 39 6.48 -2.16 1.04
N ALA A 40 7.42 -1.51 1.72
CA ALA A 40 8.54 -0.83 1.09
C ALA A 40 9.58 -1.83 0.51
N ALA A 41 10.62 -1.33 -0.16
CA ALA A 41 11.66 -2.18 -0.72
C ALA A 41 12.45 -2.99 0.34
N GLY A 42 12.37 -2.61 1.61
CA GLY A 42 12.91 -3.35 2.75
C GLY A 42 12.18 -4.66 3.07
N GLY A 43 10.96 -4.83 2.58
CA GLY A 43 10.06 -5.93 2.98
C GLY A 43 9.07 -5.47 4.03
N VAL A 44 8.49 -6.42 4.76
CA VAL A 44 7.65 -6.15 5.93
C VAL A 44 8.55 -5.94 7.16
N ASP A 45 9.34 -4.88 7.10
CA ASP A 45 10.32 -4.47 8.12
C ASP A 45 9.64 -3.79 9.33
N GLU A 46 10.44 -3.31 10.29
CA GLU A 46 9.95 -2.64 11.50
C GLU A 46 9.03 -1.47 11.19
N PHE A 47 9.34 -0.67 10.16
CA PHE A 47 8.51 0.45 9.76
C PHE A 47 7.14 -0.01 9.27
N ILE A 48 7.08 -0.99 8.38
CA ILE A 48 5.81 -1.53 7.84
C ILE A 48 4.99 -2.22 8.95
N GLN A 49 5.64 -2.96 9.85
CA GLN A 49 4.97 -3.55 11.02
C GLN A 49 4.36 -2.45 11.90
N ASN A 50 5.08 -1.36 12.18
CA ASN A 50 4.57 -0.21 12.93
C ASN A 50 3.36 0.44 12.23
N ILE A 51 3.32 0.52 10.90
CA ILE A 51 2.15 1.02 10.17
C ILE A 51 0.92 0.13 10.40
N VAL A 52 1.10 -1.20 10.35
CA VAL A 52 0.04 -2.17 10.67
C VAL A 52 -0.48 -1.96 12.09
N ASP A 53 0.43 -1.82 13.07
CA ASP A 53 0.07 -1.60 14.47
C ASP A 53 -0.73 -0.29 14.65
N ARG A 54 -0.27 0.81 14.07
CA ARG A 54 -0.96 2.12 14.11
C ARG A 54 -2.34 2.11 13.44
N LEU A 55 -2.51 1.33 12.38
CA LEU A 55 -3.82 1.14 11.75
C LEU A 55 -4.74 0.35 12.67
N SER A 56 -4.25 -0.71 13.32
CA SER A 56 -5.04 -1.48 14.28
C SER A 56 -5.46 -0.65 15.50
N GLU A 57 -4.56 0.19 16.01
CA GLU A 57 -4.85 1.18 17.06
C GLU A 57 -5.88 2.24 16.61
N SER A 58 -5.99 2.46 15.31
CA SER A 58 -6.99 3.36 14.70
C SER A 58 -8.32 2.66 14.35
N GLY A 59 -8.47 1.38 14.69
CA GLY A 59 -9.69 0.60 14.49
C GLY A 59 -9.84 -0.03 13.13
N TYR A 60 -8.72 -0.34 12.45
CA TYR A 60 -8.70 -1.08 11.18
C TYR A 60 -8.06 -2.45 11.35
N TYR A 61 -8.63 -3.48 10.77
CA TYR A 61 -7.93 -4.75 10.58
C TYR A 61 -6.88 -4.57 9.48
N ALA A 62 -5.62 -4.53 9.84
CA ALA A 62 -4.52 -4.23 8.91
C ALA A 62 -3.69 -5.47 8.60
N LEU A 63 -3.31 -5.66 7.31
CA LEU A 63 -2.51 -6.78 6.83
C LEU A 63 -1.42 -6.30 5.89
N ALA A 64 -0.17 -6.72 6.16
CA ALA A 64 0.97 -6.48 5.28
C ALA A 64 1.49 -7.80 4.72
N PRO A 65 1.21 -8.15 3.44
CA PRO A 65 1.73 -9.35 2.80
C PRO A 65 3.21 -9.19 2.45
N ASP A 66 4.01 -10.26 2.61
CA ASP A 66 5.39 -10.32 2.14
C ASP A 66 5.45 -10.63 0.63
N LEU A 67 5.55 -9.58 -0.17
CA LEU A 67 5.66 -9.69 -1.63
C LEU A 67 6.98 -10.34 -2.11
N TYR A 68 7.89 -10.62 -1.19
CA TYR A 68 9.16 -11.29 -1.52
C TYR A 68 9.14 -12.81 -1.29
N HIS A 69 8.01 -13.39 -0.94
CA HIS A 69 7.89 -14.81 -0.61
C HIS A 69 8.32 -15.78 -1.73
N ARG A 70 8.37 -15.32 -3.00
CA ARG A 70 8.90 -16.10 -4.13
C ARG A 70 10.40 -15.90 -4.37
N THR A 71 11.04 -14.99 -3.62
CA THR A 71 12.46 -14.66 -3.81
C THR A 71 13.30 -15.21 -2.67
N THR A 72 14.40 -15.90 -3.01
CA THR A 72 15.34 -16.43 -2.01
C THR A 72 16.73 -15.87 -2.27
N PRO A 73 17.63 -15.89 -1.26
CA PRO A 73 19.03 -15.50 -1.45
C PRO A 73 19.74 -16.26 -2.59
N GLU A 74 19.35 -17.52 -2.84
CA GLU A 74 19.87 -18.34 -3.93
C GLU A 74 19.45 -17.79 -5.28
N ILE A 75 18.19 -17.35 -5.42
CA ILE A 75 17.66 -16.74 -6.65
C ILE A 75 18.34 -15.39 -6.91
N GLU A 76 18.49 -14.55 -5.89
CA GLU A 76 19.25 -13.29 -6.00
C GLU A 76 20.68 -13.54 -6.47
N LYS A 77 21.36 -14.50 -5.85
CA LYS A 77 22.74 -14.87 -6.22
C LYS A 77 22.85 -15.43 -7.64
N SER A 78 21.92 -16.28 -8.05
CA SER A 78 21.96 -16.92 -9.38
C SER A 78 21.62 -15.95 -10.51
N THR A 79 20.75 -14.97 -10.24
CA THR A 79 20.29 -13.97 -11.23
C THR A 79 21.13 -12.70 -11.24
N GLY A 80 21.86 -12.41 -10.15
CA GLY A 80 22.55 -11.13 -9.93
C GLY A 80 21.59 -9.95 -9.72
N LYS A 81 20.31 -10.21 -9.45
CA LYS A 81 19.27 -9.21 -9.22
C LYS A 81 18.88 -9.15 -7.75
N THR A 82 18.56 -7.97 -7.25
CA THR A 82 17.94 -7.82 -5.93
C THR A 82 16.51 -8.35 -5.95
N ARG A 83 15.97 -8.76 -4.78
CA ARG A 83 14.58 -9.23 -4.65
C ARG A 83 13.57 -8.24 -5.23
N ARG A 84 13.78 -6.91 -5.09
CA ARG A 84 12.94 -5.89 -5.72
C ARG A 84 12.97 -5.98 -7.26
N GLN A 85 14.13 -6.23 -7.87
CA GLN A 85 14.26 -6.36 -9.33
C GLN A 85 13.71 -7.68 -9.89
N LEU A 86 13.39 -8.63 -9.01
CA LEU A 86 12.75 -9.90 -9.35
C LEU A 86 11.21 -9.82 -9.33
N LEU A 87 10.64 -8.77 -8.74
CA LEU A 87 9.19 -8.61 -8.69
C LEU A 87 8.58 -8.41 -10.09
N VAL A 88 7.42 -9.01 -10.28
CA VAL A 88 6.65 -8.99 -11.52
C VAL A 88 5.22 -8.52 -11.22
N ASP A 89 4.71 -7.55 -11.98
CA ASP A 89 3.40 -6.94 -11.73
C ASP A 89 2.25 -7.96 -11.63
N THR A 90 2.27 -8.99 -12.48
CA THR A 90 1.24 -10.04 -12.45
C THR A 90 1.30 -10.91 -11.18
N GLU A 91 2.47 -11.09 -10.58
CA GLU A 91 2.64 -11.80 -9.31
C GLU A 91 2.19 -10.95 -8.14
N ILE A 92 2.60 -9.67 -8.11
CA ILE A 92 2.15 -8.70 -7.11
C ILE A 92 0.62 -8.62 -7.08
N VAL A 93 -0.03 -8.57 -8.25
CA VAL A 93 -1.50 -8.55 -8.33
C VAL A 93 -2.10 -9.80 -7.69
N ARG A 94 -1.55 -11.00 -7.99
CA ARG A 94 -2.04 -12.25 -7.36
C ARG A 94 -1.86 -12.26 -5.84
N ASP A 95 -0.76 -11.71 -5.33
CA ASP A 95 -0.50 -11.63 -3.89
C ASP A 95 -1.49 -10.69 -3.19
N ILE A 96 -1.75 -9.55 -3.80
CA ILE A 96 -2.75 -8.59 -3.30
C ILE A 96 -4.17 -9.18 -3.39
N ASP A 97 -4.52 -9.84 -4.50
CA ASP A 97 -5.82 -10.49 -4.67
C ASP A 97 -6.03 -11.60 -3.64
N ALA A 98 -5.02 -12.43 -3.37
CA ALA A 98 -5.07 -13.46 -2.34
C ALA A 98 -5.23 -12.84 -0.92
N THR A 99 -4.56 -11.72 -0.66
CA THR A 99 -4.72 -10.98 0.62
C THR A 99 -6.15 -10.43 0.77
N VAL A 100 -6.72 -9.85 -0.29
CA VAL A 100 -8.12 -9.38 -0.30
C VAL A 100 -9.08 -10.55 -0.15
N GLN A 101 -8.85 -11.66 -0.83
CA GLN A 101 -9.67 -12.87 -0.70
C GLN A 101 -9.63 -13.44 0.72
N HIS A 102 -8.46 -13.43 1.38
CA HIS A 102 -8.35 -13.81 2.78
C HIS A 102 -9.21 -12.92 3.68
N LEU A 103 -9.18 -11.59 3.50
CA LEU A 103 -10.06 -10.67 4.22
C LEU A 103 -11.55 -10.95 3.97
N GLN A 104 -11.92 -11.25 2.72
CA GLN A 104 -13.32 -11.53 2.36
C GLN A 104 -13.85 -12.83 3.00
N GLN A 105 -12.98 -13.75 3.39
CA GLN A 105 -13.31 -14.99 4.06
C GLN A 105 -13.24 -14.88 5.60
N ASP A 106 -12.62 -13.85 6.12
CA ASP A 106 -12.48 -13.63 7.56
C ASP A 106 -13.72 -12.90 8.10
N ILE A 107 -14.43 -13.54 9.05
CA ILE A 107 -15.63 -12.98 9.67
C ILE A 107 -15.39 -11.70 10.47
N LEU A 108 -14.15 -11.41 10.82
CA LEU A 108 -13.75 -10.19 11.55
C LEU A 108 -13.47 -9.01 10.61
N ALA A 109 -13.42 -9.23 9.29
CA ALA A 109 -13.25 -8.17 8.30
C ALA A 109 -14.59 -7.78 7.68
N ASP A 110 -14.85 -6.46 7.60
CA ASP A 110 -15.95 -5.93 6.77
C ASP A 110 -15.47 -5.93 5.30
N ASN A 111 -15.88 -6.96 4.55
CA ASN A 111 -15.46 -7.17 3.17
C ASN A 111 -15.96 -6.10 2.18
N SER A 112 -16.90 -5.27 2.59
CA SER A 112 -17.35 -4.10 1.82
C SER A 112 -16.49 -2.85 2.03
N LYS A 113 -15.57 -2.86 3.00
CA LYS A 113 -14.81 -1.73 3.52
C LYS A 113 -13.30 -2.01 3.56
N ILE A 114 -12.73 -2.30 2.40
CA ILE A 114 -11.30 -2.60 2.25
C ILE A 114 -10.59 -1.42 1.59
N GLY A 115 -9.55 -0.89 2.25
CA GLY A 115 -8.62 0.10 1.71
C GLY A 115 -7.24 -0.47 1.47
N ILE A 116 -6.38 0.31 0.83
CA ILE A 116 -4.97 -0.03 0.62
C ILE A 116 -4.09 1.19 0.82
N THR A 117 -2.95 1.00 1.47
CA THR A 117 -1.86 1.98 1.55
C THR A 117 -0.53 1.31 1.27
N GLY A 118 0.50 2.08 0.95
CA GLY A 118 1.84 1.54 0.75
C GLY A 118 2.88 2.64 0.58
N PHE A 119 4.15 2.28 0.82
CA PHE A 119 5.24 3.22 1.01
C PHE A 119 6.38 2.92 0.05
N CYS A 120 6.95 3.93 -0.62
CA CYS A 120 8.04 3.75 -1.57
C CYS A 120 7.60 2.77 -2.71
N MET A 121 8.26 1.63 -2.82
CA MET A 121 7.81 0.53 -3.68
C MET A 121 6.33 0.20 -3.46
N GLY A 122 5.89 0.15 -2.20
CA GLY A 122 4.49 -0.10 -1.84
C GLY A 122 3.54 1.00 -2.31
N GLY A 123 3.98 2.24 -2.46
CA GLY A 123 3.19 3.29 -3.08
C GLY A 123 2.87 3.00 -4.56
N ARG A 124 3.85 2.47 -5.30
CA ARG A 124 3.62 1.94 -6.64
C ARG A 124 2.66 0.74 -6.64
N VAL A 125 2.87 -0.18 -5.69
CA VAL A 125 1.98 -1.36 -5.55
C VAL A 125 0.56 -0.93 -5.22
N THR A 126 0.37 0.10 -4.41
CA THR A 126 -0.95 0.68 -4.11
C THR A 126 -1.66 1.18 -5.37
N TRP A 127 -0.94 1.86 -6.28
CA TRP A 127 -1.51 2.26 -7.58
C TRP A 127 -1.83 1.05 -8.46
N LEU A 128 -0.91 0.10 -8.57
CA LEU A 128 -1.12 -1.15 -9.31
C LEU A 128 -2.34 -1.92 -8.78
N ALA A 129 -2.50 -2.00 -7.48
CA ALA A 129 -3.65 -2.64 -6.84
C ALA A 129 -4.97 -1.89 -7.14
N ALA A 130 -4.96 -0.55 -7.09
CA ALA A 130 -6.13 0.26 -7.40
C ALA A 130 -6.61 0.11 -8.85
N VAL A 131 -5.72 -0.16 -9.80
CA VAL A 131 -6.09 -0.45 -11.21
C VAL A 131 -6.45 -1.92 -11.44
N SER A 132 -6.11 -2.84 -10.53
CA SER A 132 -6.26 -4.29 -10.76
C SER A 132 -7.36 -4.92 -9.93
N ASN A 133 -7.66 -4.39 -8.74
CA ASN A 133 -8.63 -4.98 -7.81
C ASN A 133 -9.71 -3.97 -7.42
N HIS A 134 -10.93 -4.22 -7.84
CA HIS A 134 -12.07 -3.33 -7.64
C HIS A 134 -12.75 -3.46 -6.27
N ASN A 135 -12.21 -4.26 -5.36
CA ASN A 135 -12.72 -4.35 -4.00
C ASN A 135 -12.25 -3.18 -3.12
N PHE A 136 -11.18 -2.50 -3.51
CA PHE A 136 -10.70 -1.34 -2.76
C PHE A 136 -11.68 -0.17 -2.84
N LYS A 137 -11.96 0.45 -1.68
CA LYS A 137 -12.82 1.63 -1.51
C LYS A 137 -12.03 2.91 -1.32
N ALA A 138 -10.73 2.80 -1.02
CA ALA A 138 -9.80 3.91 -0.87
C ALA A 138 -8.37 3.42 -1.09
N ALA A 139 -7.53 4.22 -1.76
CA ALA A 139 -6.12 3.93 -1.97
C ALA A 139 -5.24 5.12 -1.55
N VAL A 140 -4.21 4.87 -0.74
CA VAL A 140 -3.32 5.92 -0.21
C VAL A 140 -1.86 5.57 -0.48
N PRO A 141 -1.33 5.88 -1.69
CA PRO A 141 0.09 5.74 -1.97
C PRO A 141 0.93 6.84 -1.31
N PHE A 142 2.05 6.44 -0.69
CA PHE A 142 3.08 7.33 -0.17
C PHE A 142 4.33 7.25 -1.03
N TYR A 143 4.78 8.39 -1.55
CA TYR A 143 6.00 8.56 -2.34
C TYR A 143 6.30 7.38 -3.29
N GLY A 144 5.26 6.91 -3.99
CA GLY A 144 5.34 5.79 -4.93
C GLY A 144 5.95 6.23 -6.26
N GLY A 145 7.21 5.89 -6.47
CA GLY A 145 7.87 6.06 -7.77
C GLY A 145 7.61 4.91 -8.74
N PHE A 146 8.20 4.94 -9.92
CA PHE A 146 8.15 3.86 -10.93
C PHE A 146 6.74 3.45 -11.39
N ILE A 147 5.73 4.30 -11.24
CA ILE A 147 4.35 4.03 -11.68
C ILE A 147 4.26 3.99 -13.23
N PHE A 148 5.19 4.66 -13.93
CA PHE A 148 5.33 4.58 -15.38
C PHE A 148 5.97 3.29 -15.88
N ASP A 149 6.66 2.54 -14.99
CA ASP A 149 7.43 1.38 -15.39
C ASP A 149 6.59 0.10 -15.35
N ARG A 150 6.87 -0.79 -16.27
CA ARG A 150 6.34 -2.16 -16.29
C ARG A 150 7.32 -3.09 -15.60
N TRP A 151 6.85 -3.85 -14.62
CA TRP A 151 7.66 -4.87 -13.97
C TRP A 151 7.25 -6.25 -14.49
N GLY A 152 8.17 -6.90 -15.23
CA GLY A 152 7.91 -8.12 -15.98
C GLY A 152 7.30 -7.87 -17.37
N ASN A 153 6.66 -8.89 -17.92
CA ASN A 153 6.11 -8.90 -19.29
C ASN A 153 4.63 -8.45 -19.29
N THR A 154 4.35 -7.25 -18.85
CA THR A 154 3.01 -6.65 -18.93
C THR A 154 2.91 -5.73 -20.14
N ASP A 155 1.73 -5.64 -20.78
CA ASP A 155 1.52 -4.78 -21.95
C ASP A 155 1.48 -3.30 -21.56
N LYS A 156 1.02 -2.98 -20.33
CA LYS A 156 0.83 -1.63 -19.83
C LYS A 156 1.42 -1.46 -18.43
N SER A 157 1.95 -0.27 -18.18
CA SER A 157 2.36 0.16 -16.83
C SER A 157 1.13 0.45 -15.94
N PRO A 158 1.30 0.55 -14.61
CA PRO A 158 0.23 1.00 -13.72
C PRO A 158 -0.35 2.35 -14.14
N PHE A 159 0.46 3.30 -14.61
CA PHE A 159 0.00 4.60 -15.11
C PHE A 159 -0.90 4.48 -16.35
N GLU A 160 -0.51 3.70 -17.34
CA GLU A 160 -1.29 3.50 -18.57
C GLU A 160 -2.64 2.80 -18.32
N ARG A 161 -2.82 2.21 -17.14
CA ARG A 161 -4.04 1.57 -16.67
C ARG A 161 -4.90 2.46 -15.76
N SER A 162 -4.56 3.73 -15.57
CA SER A 162 -5.25 4.64 -14.64
C SER A 162 -6.76 4.78 -14.89
N ILE A 163 -7.23 4.54 -16.13
CA ILE A 163 -8.66 4.48 -16.45
C ILE A 163 -9.42 3.39 -15.66
N GLU A 164 -8.73 2.33 -15.23
CA GLU A 164 -9.29 1.20 -14.50
C GLU A 164 -9.49 1.48 -13.01
N ILE A 165 -8.91 2.57 -12.47
CA ILE A 165 -9.11 2.99 -11.07
C ILE A 165 -10.58 3.29 -10.84
N ASN A 166 -11.17 2.72 -9.77
CA ASN A 166 -12.57 2.93 -9.39
C ASN A 166 -12.79 3.22 -7.90
N CYS A 167 -11.73 3.60 -7.19
CA CYS A 167 -11.79 4.13 -5.83
C CYS A 167 -11.09 5.50 -5.74
N PRO A 168 -11.44 6.33 -4.76
CA PRO A 168 -10.71 7.57 -4.49
C PRO A 168 -9.24 7.30 -4.14
N ILE A 169 -8.34 8.18 -4.62
CA ILE A 169 -6.92 8.14 -4.31
C ILE A 169 -6.50 9.38 -3.52
N MET A 170 -5.75 9.18 -2.43
CA MET A 170 -5.02 10.24 -1.73
C MET A 170 -3.53 9.98 -1.82
N PHE A 171 -2.77 10.81 -2.53
CA PHE A 171 -1.33 10.60 -2.72
C PHE A 171 -0.51 11.58 -1.87
N HIS A 172 0.45 11.04 -1.11
CA HIS A 172 1.39 11.81 -0.29
C HIS A 172 2.80 11.77 -0.88
N PHE A 173 3.45 12.92 -1.11
CA PHE A 173 4.79 12.99 -1.68
C PHE A 173 5.60 14.17 -1.15
N GLY A 174 6.94 14.02 -1.11
CA GLY A 174 7.87 15.05 -0.71
C GLY A 174 8.15 16.05 -1.83
N GLU A 175 8.37 17.31 -1.50
CA GLU A 175 8.66 18.36 -2.48
C GLU A 175 10.03 18.18 -3.15
N ILE A 176 11.00 17.62 -2.41
CA ILE A 176 12.36 17.39 -2.91
C ILE A 176 12.63 15.92 -3.27
N ASP A 177 11.59 15.07 -3.28
CA ASP A 177 11.71 13.67 -3.71
C ASP A 177 12.03 13.62 -5.23
N PRO A 178 13.11 12.94 -5.64
CA PRO A 178 13.42 12.78 -7.05
C PRO A 178 12.55 11.74 -7.75
N ASN A 179 11.85 10.85 -7.01
CA ASN A 179 11.04 9.76 -7.58
C ASN A 179 9.95 9.25 -6.60
N PRO A 180 8.68 9.70 -6.74
CA PRO A 180 8.18 10.52 -7.84
C PRO A 180 8.62 11.97 -7.76
N SER A 181 9.04 12.54 -8.89
CA SER A 181 9.37 13.96 -8.99
C SER A 181 8.11 14.83 -9.02
N LEU A 182 8.26 16.15 -8.80
CA LEU A 182 7.14 17.08 -8.95
C LEU A 182 6.52 17.05 -10.35
N SER A 183 7.32 16.78 -11.40
CA SER A 183 6.82 16.62 -12.76
C SER A 183 6.01 15.34 -12.93
N ASP A 184 6.43 14.23 -12.33
CA ASP A 184 5.67 12.98 -12.36
C ASP A 184 4.31 13.16 -11.66
N MET A 185 4.33 13.82 -10.50
CA MET A 185 3.11 14.10 -9.74
C MET A 185 2.13 14.99 -10.49
N ALA A 186 2.65 15.98 -11.25
CA ALA A 186 1.80 16.82 -12.10
C ALA A 186 1.16 16.01 -13.25
N ILE A 187 1.90 15.05 -13.82
CA ILE A 187 1.36 14.14 -14.87
C ILE A 187 0.28 13.23 -14.27
N PHE A 188 0.50 12.66 -13.08
CA PHE A 188 -0.50 11.82 -12.41
C PHE A 188 -1.79 12.60 -12.09
N ASP A 189 -1.66 13.81 -11.54
CA ASP A 189 -2.79 14.69 -11.21
C ASP A 189 -3.59 15.06 -12.47
N GLN A 190 -2.90 15.46 -13.54
CA GLN A 190 -3.51 15.77 -14.83
C GLN A 190 -4.26 14.57 -15.42
N GLU A 191 -3.67 13.39 -15.38
CA GLU A 191 -4.29 12.18 -15.93
C GLU A 191 -5.53 11.76 -15.14
N LEU A 192 -5.47 11.75 -13.81
CA LEU A 192 -6.62 11.42 -12.97
C LEU A 192 -7.75 12.46 -13.14
N THR A 193 -7.41 13.75 -13.28
CA THR A 193 -8.37 14.81 -13.60
C THR A 193 -9.02 14.57 -14.96
N ARG A 194 -8.23 14.26 -16.00
CA ARG A 194 -8.73 13.96 -17.37
C ARG A 194 -9.67 12.76 -17.39
N LEU A 195 -9.39 11.77 -16.52
CA LEU A 195 -10.19 10.54 -16.40
C LEU A 195 -11.36 10.68 -15.41
N GLU A 196 -11.56 11.87 -14.83
CA GLU A 196 -12.60 12.16 -13.82
C GLU A 196 -12.52 11.22 -12.60
N LYS A 197 -11.28 10.80 -12.21
CA LYS A 197 -11.06 9.94 -11.04
C LYS A 197 -10.98 10.80 -9.77
N PRO A 198 -11.74 10.48 -8.71
CA PRO A 198 -11.64 11.20 -7.44
C PRO A 198 -10.23 11.06 -6.86
N HIS A 199 -9.55 12.18 -6.66
CA HIS A 199 -8.20 12.16 -6.08
C HIS A 199 -7.86 13.44 -5.32
N LYS A 200 -6.90 13.31 -4.38
CA LYS A 200 -6.30 14.41 -3.60
C LYS A 200 -4.80 14.17 -3.50
N PHE A 201 -3.98 15.14 -3.90
CA PHE A 201 -2.53 15.05 -3.82
C PHE A 201 -1.98 16.04 -2.81
N PHE A 202 -1.14 15.56 -1.90
CA PHE A 202 -0.54 16.38 -0.85
C PHE A 202 0.97 16.39 -0.97
N LYS A 203 1.49 17.57 -1.30
CA LYS A 203 2.92 17.87 -1.32
C LYS A 203 3.37 18.36 0.06
N TYR A 204 4.50 17.85 0.53
CA TYR A 204 5.11 18.22 1.81
C TYR A 204 6.39 19.01 1.56
N PRO A 205 6.45 20.30 1.99
CA PRO A 205 7.62 21.15 1.81
C PRO A 205 8.87 20.54 2.45
N ASP A 206 10.01 20.67 1.77
CA ASP A 206 11.32 20.19 2.22
C ASP A 206 11.39 18.69 2.59
N ALA A 207 10.32 17.92 2.34
CA ALA A 207 10.31 16.48 2.55
C ALA A 207 10.89 15.75 1.34
N ASP A 208 11.72 14.75 1.63
CA ASP A 208 12.34 13.87 0.65
C ASP A 208 11.62 12.50 0.62
N HIS A 209 12.13 11.59 -0.19
CA HIS A 209 11.69 10.20 -0.21
C HIS A 209 11.76 9.59 1.20
N ARG A 210 10.76 8.77 1.60
CA ARG A 210 10.67 8.11 2.92
C ARG A 210 10.47 9.05 4.12
N PHE A 211 9.93 10.24 3.95
CA PHE A 211 9.70 11.18 5.06
C PHE A 211 8.84 10.60 6.21
N MET A 212 8.09 9.52 5.97
CA MET A 212 7.31 8.78 6.99
C MET A 212 8.14 7.78 7.80
N ASP A 213 9.25 7.32 7.24
CA ASP A 213 10.02 6.20 7.77
C ASP A 213 11.04 6.66 8.81
N TYR A 214 10.70 6.51 10.10
CA TYR A 214 11.52 6.94 11.22
C TYR A 214 12.83 6.16 11.38
N THR A 215 13.03 5.09 10.62
CA THR A 215 14.26 4.29 10.62
C THR A 215 15.32 4.85 9.66
N PHE A 216 15.00 5.92 8.92
CA PHE A 216 15.88 6.59 7.95
C PHE A 216 16.12 8.07 8.28
N ASP A 217 17.28 8.57 7.84
CA ASP A 217 17.68 9.98 8.05
C ASP A 217 16.75 10.99 7.36
N ASN A 218 16.01 10.57 6.34
CA ASN A 218 15.04 11.39 5.60
C ASN A 218 13.71 11.57 6.36
N TYR A 219 13.57 10.99 7.55
CA TYR A 219 12.36 11.15 8.36
C TYR A 219 12.09 12.62 8.69
N GLN A 220 10.87 13.07 8.40
CA GLN A 220 10.43 14.42 8.74
C GLN A 220 9.13 14.38 9.56
N ALA A 221 9.25 14.54 10.88
CA ALA A 221 8.15 14.36 11.82
C ALA A 221 6.90 15.19 11.49
N THR A 222 7.07 16.44 11.02
CA THR A 222 5.94 17.31 10.65
C THR A 222 5.16 16.74 9.47
N ALA A 223 5.84 16.38 8.38
CA ALA A 223 5.21 15.77 7.21
C ALA A 223 4.61 14.41 7.56
N ALA A 224 5.33 13.59 8.33
CA ALA A 224 4.88 12.27 8.76
C ALA A 224 3.57 12.34 9.57
N ASN A 225 3.51 13.19 10.58
CA ASN A 225 2.32 13.33 11.42
C ASN A 225 1.12 13.89 10.63
N LEU A 226 1.36 14.91 9.78
CA LEU A 226 0.29 15.52 9.00
C LEU A 226 -0.25 14.56 7.93
N SER A 227 0.63 13.82 7.23
CA SER A 227 0.21 12.84 6.23
C SER A 227 -0.54 11.67 6.86
N TRP A 228 -0.12 11.23 8.05
CA TRP A 228 -0.83 10.20 8.79
C TRP A 228 -2.25 10.63 9.21
N SER A 229 -2.39 11.84 9.79
CA SER A 229 -3.71 12.38 10.14
C SER A 229 -4.65 12.42 8.94
N ARG A 230 -4.19 12.94 7.80
CA ARG A 230 -4.95 12.97 6.54
C ARG A 230 -5.34 11.57 6.05
N THR A 231 -4.42 10.61 6.17
CA THR A 231 -4.68 9.21 5.79
C THR A 231 -5.80 8.60 6.63
N ILE A 232 -5.76 8.77 7.96
CA ILE A 232 -6.79 8.25 8.85
C ILE A 232 -8.14 8.95 8.60
N GLU A 233 -8.15 10.27 8.40
CA GLU A 233 -9.37 11.01 8.03
C GLU A 233 -9.96 10.48 6.73
N PHE A 234 -9.14 10.24 5.71
CA PHE A 234 -9.57 9.71 4.42
C PHE A 234 -10.11 8.27 4.52
N PHE A 235 -9.44 7.41 5.25
CA PHE A 235 -9.97 6.07 5.50
C PHE A 235 -11.25 6.09 6.35
N ASN A 236 -11.36 6.98 7.33
CA ASN A 236 -12.63 7.14 8.07
C ASN A 236 -13.77 7.57 7.14
N GLU A 237 -13.53 8.53 6.23
CA GLU A 237 -14.52 8.99 5.24
C GLU A 237 -15.01 7.84 4.36
N HIS A 238 -14.10 7.02 3.82
CA HIS A 238 -14.42 6.05 2.78
C HIS A 238 -14.63 4.61 3.28
N LEU A 239 -14.20 4.28 4.49
CA LEU A 239 -14.31 2.93 5.05
C LEU A 239 -15.20 2.82 6.30
N LYS A 240 -15.42 3.92 7.06
CA LYS A 240 -16.24 3.86 8.27
C LYS A 240 -17.57 4.58 8.12
N ASN A 241 -17.60 5.67 7.36
CA ASN A 241 -18.78 6.54 7.23
C ASN A 241 -19.53 6.33 5.90
N SER A 242 -19.10 5.37 5.08
CA SER A 242 -19.68 5.04 3.76
C SER A 242 -20.71 3.91 3.88
#